data_8ab2835b1537583f4d0a7926f3b412a8
#
_entry.id   8ab2835b1537583f4d0a7926f3b412a8
#
_cell.length_a   1.000
_cell.length_b   1.000
_cell.length_c   1.000
_cell.angle_alpha   90.00
_cell.angle_beta   90.00
_cell.angle_gamma   90.00
#
_symmetry.space_group_name_H-M   'P 1'
#
loop_
_entity.id
_entity.type
_entity.pdbx_description
1 polymer ?
#
loop_
_entity_poly.entity_id
_entity_poly.type
_entity_poly.pdbx_seq_one_letter_code
_entity_poly.pdbx_strand_id
1 'polypeptide(L)'
;MSAEVLVEALPYIQEYAGKIIVVKYGGNAMINEDLKQAVIEDIVLLNLVGIKVVLVHGGGPEISEMLKKIGKESKFVKGLRYTDRETMDIVQMILCGKVNKNLVSL
;
A
#
# COMPACT_ATOMS: atom_id res chain seq x y z
N MET A 1 8.15 6.87 -25.93
CA MET A 1 8.88 5.80 -25.20
C MET A 1 9.83 5.09 -26.13
N SER A 2 11.06 4.90 -25.70
CA SER A 2 12.07 4.20 -26.48
C SER A 2 11.87 2.69 -26.43
N ALA A 3 11.97 2.01 -27.58
CA ALA A 3 11.95 0.55 -27.66
C ALA A 3 13.10 -0.10 -26.87
N GLU A 4 14.21 0.60 -26.73
CA GLU A 4 15.37 0.14 -25.95
C GLU A 4 15.04 -0.13 -24.48
N VAL A 5 14.21 0.71 -23.88
CA VAL A 5 13.75 0.52 -22.48
C VAL A 5 12.98 -0.80 -22.35
N LEU A 6 12.12 -1.10 -23.29
CA LEU A 6 11.35 -2.35 -23.31
C LEU A 6 12.26 -3.57 -23.49
N VAL A 7 13.26 -3.45 -24.38
CA VAL A 7 14.24 -4.52 -24.62
C VAL A 7 15.10 -4.77 -23.38
N GLU A 8 15.51 -3.71 -22.68
CA GLU A 8 16.26 -3.82 -21.43
C GLU A 8 15.44 -4.49 -20.32
N ALA A 9 14.14 -4.26 -20.29
CA ALA A 9 13.24 -4.86 -19.30
C ALA A 9 12.96 -6.35 -19.57
N LEU A 10 13.11 -6.81 -20.82
CA LEU A 10 12.72 -8.15 -21.23
C LEU A 10 13.33 -9.29 -20.39
N PRO A 11 14.64 -9.31 -20.05
CA PRO A 11 15.21 -10.37 -19.21
C PRO A 11 14.53 -10.45 -17.84
N TYR A 12 14.21 -9.30 -17.24
CA TYR A 12 13.54 -9.24 -15.94
C TYR A 12 12.10 -9.73 -16.03
N ILE A 13 11.38 -9.35 -17.06
CA ILE A 13 10.02 -9.84 -17.32
C ILE A 13 10.03 -11.36 -17.48
N GLN A 14 10.95 -11.90 -18.24
CA GLN A 14 11.09 -13.35 -18.43
C GLN A 14 11.41 -14.08 -17.14
N GLU A 15 12.29 -13.51 -16.30
CA GLU A 15 12.66 -14.09 -15.01
C GLU A 15 11.51 -14.13 -14.02
N TYR A 16 10.72 -13.04 -13.94
CA TYR A 16 9.69 -12.87 -12.92
C TYR A 16 8.27 -13.19 -13.38
N ALA A 17 8.03 -13.39 -14.66
CA ALA A 17 6.71 -13.75 -15.16
C ALA A 17 6.20 -15.03 -14.50
N GLY A 18 4.97 -14.99 -13.98
CA GLY A 18 4.35 -16.10 -13.27
C GLY A 18 4.73 -16.20 -11.78
N LYS A 19 5.72 -15.43 -11.33
CA LYS A 19 6.13 -15.41 -9.93
C LYS A 19 5.26 -14.47 -9.11
N ILE A 20 5.17 -14.75 -7.81
CA ILE A 20 4.47 -13.90 -6.84
C ILE A 20 5.49 -12.96 -6.20
N ILE A 21 5.25 -11.66 -6.30
CA ILE A 21 6.07 -10.64 -5.66
C ILE A 21 5.22 -9.89 -4.65
N VAL A 22 5.72 -9.79 -3.42
CA VAL A 22 5.08 -9.01 -2.37
C VAL A 22 5.68 -7.61 -2.36
N VAL A 23 4.85 -6.60 -2.54
CA VAL A 23 5.24 -5.19 -2.47
C VAL A 23 4.68 -4.59 -1.20
N LYS A 24 5.56 -4.05 -0.36
CA LYS A 24 5.13 -3.33 0.84
C LYS A 24 5.00 -1.84 0.50
N TYR A 25 3.84 -1.28 0.81
CA TYR A 25 3.51 0.11 0.54
C TYR A 25 3.04 0.79 1.81
N GLY A 26 3.70 1.87 2.21
CA GLY A 26 3.35 2.57 3.43
C GLY A 26 4.19 3.82 3.67
N GLY A 27 4.08 4.38 4.87
CA GLY A 27 4.82 5.57 5.26
C GLY A 27 4.48 6.80 4.44
N ASN A 28 5.50 7.59 4.10
CA ASN A 28 5.32 8.85 3.37
C ASN A 28 4.74 8.66 1.96
N ALA A 29 4.95 7.52 1.33
CA ALA A 29 4.38 7.24 0.01
C ALA A 29 2.85 7.20 0.03
N MET A 30 2.24 6.83 1.15
CA MET A 30 0.77 6.80 1.29
C MET A 30 0.16 8.19 1.46
N ILE A 31 0.93 9.16 1.91
CA ILE A 31 0.45 10.53 2.17
C ILE A 31 0.47 11.35 0.88
N ASN A 32 1.43 11.09 0.00
CA ASN A 32 1.61 11.82 -1.25
C ASN A 32 0.76 11.18 -2.36
N GLU A 33 -0.21 11.92 -2.88
CA GLU A 33 -1.14 11.43 -3.92
C GLU A 33 -0.42 11.09 -5.24
N ASP A 34 0.59 11.87 -5.63
CA ASP A 34 1.36 11.61 -6.85
C ASP A 34 2.15 10.30 -6.74
N LEU A 35 2.80 10.07 -5.59
CA LEU A 35 3.51 8.81 -5.34
C LEU A 35 2.55 7.63 -5.26
N LYS A 36 1.40 7.82 -4.66
CA LYS A 36 0.35 6.80 -4.57
C LYS A 36 -0.11 6.36 -5.96
N GLN A 37 -0.41 7.32 -6.82
CA GLN A 37 -0.81 7.04 -8.19
C GLN A 37 0.31 6.33 -8.97
N ALA A 38 1.56 6.78 -8.82
CA ALA A 38 2.71 6.17 -9.48
C ALA A 38 2.92 4.71 -9.04
N VAL A 39 2.78 4.41 -7.76
CA VAL A 39 2.88 3.04 -7.23
C VAL A 39 1.80 2.14 -7.83
N ILE A 40 0.57 2.61 -7.89
CA ILE A 40 -0.55 1.84 -8.45
C ILE A 40 -0.32 1.58 -9.96
N GLU A 41 0.14 2.57 -10.70
CA GLU A 41 0.47 2.41 -12.12
C GLU A 41 1.58 1.37 -12.32
N ASP A 42 2.62 1.39 -11.49
CA ASP A 42 3.70 0.40 -11.53
C ASP A 42 3.18 -1.02 -11.25
N ILE A 43 2.30 -1.16 -10.26
CA ILE A 43 1.70 -2.45 -9.91
C ILE A 43 0.83 -2.99 -11.05
N VAL A 44 0.04 -2.13 -11.67
CA VAL A 44 -0.78 -2.51 -12.83
C VAL A 44 0.13 -2.98 -13.97
N LEU A 45 1.22 -2.27 -14.25
CA LEU A 45 2.19 -2.66 -15.27
C LEU A 45 2.80 -4.04 -14.95
N LEU A 46 3.25 -4.26 -13.73
CA LEU A 46 3.82 -5.55 -13.32
C LEU A 46 2.82 -6.68 -13.52
N ASN A 47 1.57 -6.46 -13.16
CA ASN A 47 0.51 -7.45 -13.35
C ASN A 47 0.25 -7.74 -14.83
N LEU A 48 0.26 -6.71 -15.68
CA LEU A 48 0.04 -6.86 -17.11
C LEU A 48 1.15 -7.68 -17.80
N VAL A 49 2.38 -7.59 -17.34
CA VAL A 49 3.49 -8.40 -17.89
C VAL A 49 3.59 -9.81 -17.27
N GLY A 50 2.62 -10.21 -16.47
CA GLY A 50 2.51 -11.57 -15.95
C GLY A 50 3.08 -11.81 -14.57
N ILE A 51 3.51 -10.78 -13.86
CA ILE A 51 3.95 -10.88 -12.47
C ILE A 51 2.74 -10.82 -11.56
N LYS A 52 2.64 -11.75 -10.61
CA LYS A 52 1.56 -11.77 -9.62
C LYS A 52 1.96 -10.92 -8.42
N VAL A 53 1.37 -9.73 -8.30
CA VAL A 53 1.71 -8.80 -7.24
C VAL A 53 0.73 -8.93 -6.07
N VAL A 54 1.27 -9.04 -4.86
CA VAL A 54 0.52 -8.92 -3.61
C VAL A 54 0.95 -7.63 -2.94
N LEU A 55 0.04 -6.67 -2.84
CA LEU A 55 0.32 -5.38 -2.21
C LEU A 55 -0.06 -5.44 -0.73
N VAL A 56 0.94 -5.25 0.13
CA VAL A 56 0.76 -5.14 1.57
C VAL A 56 0.84 -3.67 1.94
N HIS A 57 -0.21 -3.13 2.53
CA HIS A 57 -0.28 -1.71 2.84
C HIS A 57 -0.43 -1.43 4.34
N GLY A 58 -0.06 -0.22 4.75
CA GLY A 58 -0.32 0.30 6.07
C GLY A 58 -1.50 1.28 6.06
N GLY A 59 -1.53 2.19 7.01
CA GLY A 59 -2.58 3.20 7.16
C GLY A 59 -2.49 3.92 8.50
N GLY A 60 -1.30 4.02 9.07
CA GLY A 60 -1.08 4.69 10.36
C GLY A 60 -1.65 6.11 10.42
N PRO A 61 -1.38 6.98 9.45
CA PRO A 61 -1.95 8.33 9.44
C PRO A 61 -3.48 8.35 9.43
N GLU A 62 -4.12 7.50 8.65
CA GLU A 62 -5.58 7.40 8.58
C GLU A 62 -6.19 6.88 9.88
N ILE A 63 -5.51 5.94 10.52
CA ILE A 63 -5.92 5.43 11.85
C ILE A 63 -5.86 6.56 12.88
N SER A 64 -4.75 7.28 12.92
CA SER A 64 -4.55 8.40 13.84
C SER A 64 -5.59 9.51 13.62
N GLU A 65 -5.90 9.82 12.37
CA GLU A 65 -6.93 10.81 12.02
C GLU A 65 -8.31 10.37 12.52
N MET A 66 -8.68 9.12 12.31
CA MET A 66 -9.97 8.61 12.76
C MET A 66 -10.06 8.60 14.29
N LEU A 67 -9.02 8.17 14.99
CA LEU A 67 -8.99 8.19 16.45
C LEU A 67 -9.17 9.62 16.98
N LYS A 68 -8.52 10.59 16.35
CA LYS A 68 -8.69 12.00 16.68
C LYS A 68 -10.14 12.47 16.50
N LYS A 69 -10.76 12.08 15.38
CA LYS A 69 -12.17 12.46 15.09
C LYS A 69 -13.15 11.92 16.12
N ILE A 70 -12.92 10.74 16.66
CA ILE A 70 -13.78 10.14 17.70
C ILE A 70 -13.37 10.51 19.11
N GLY A 71 -12.37 11.38 19.29
CA GLY A 71 -11.91 11.84 20.58
C GLY A 71 -11.03 10.85 21.35
N LYS A 72 -10.47 9.85 20.68
CA LYS A 72 -9.57 8.89 21.29
C LYS A 72 -8.11 9.24 21.01
N GLU A 73 -7.29 9.23 22.07
CA GLU A 73 -5.87 9.55 21.95
C GLU A 73 -5.08 8.38 21.36
N SER A 74 -4.19 8.69 20.40
CA SER A 74 -3.23 7.73 19.88
C SER A 74 -2.03 7.61 20.80
N LYS A 75 -1.66 6.39 21.17
CA LYS A 75 -0.49 6.10 22.00
C LYS A 75 0.49 5.19 21.26
N PHE A 76 1.77 5.52 21.38
CA PHE A 76 2.85 4.73 20.78
C PHE A 76 3.87 4.37 21.83
N VAL A 77 4.38 3.14 21.77
CA VAL A 77 5.46 2.65 22.63
C VAL A 77 6.57 2.12 21.71
N LYS A 78 7.74 2.76 21.75
CA LYS A 78 8.90 2.41 20.89
C LYS A 78 8.55 2.32 19.40
N GLY A 79 7.76 3.27 18.92
CA GLY A 79 7.32 3.31 17.51
C GLY A 79 6.15 2.40 17.17
N LEU A 80 5.72 1.56 18.09
CA LEU A 80 4.57 0.69 17.90
C LEU A 80 3.33 1.31 18.53
N ARG A 81 2.20 1.23 17.82
CA ARG A 81 0.93 1.73 18.34
C ARG A 81 0.47 0.86 19.51
N TYR A 82 0.14 1.51 20.62
CA TYR A 82 -0.59 0.83 21.71
C TYR A 82 -2.03 0.66 21.27
N THR A 83 -2.47 -0.59 21.16
CA THR A 83 -3.77 -0.91 20.56
C THR A 83 -4.60 -1.73 21.55
N ASP A 84 -5.54 -1.09 22.23
CA ASP A 84 -6.54 -1.78 23.03
C ASP A 84 -7.65 -2.34 22.14
N ARG A 85 -8.65 -3.01 22.72
CA ARG A 85 -9.72 -3.65 21.95
C ARG A 85 -10.52 -2.65 21.11
N GLU A 86 -10.88 -1.51 21.66
CA GLU A 86 -11.61 -0.47 20.96
C GLU A 86 -10.79 0.11 19.80
N THR A 87 -9.51 0.38 20.06
CA THR A 87 -8.58 0.85 19.03
C THR A 87 -8.41 -0.22 17.94
N MET A 88 -8.38 -1.50 18.29
CA MET A 88 -8.27 -2.57 17.31
C MET A 88 -9.44 -2.61 16.36
N ASP A 89 -10.64 -2.39 16.83
CA ASP A 89 -11.84 -2.31 15.98
C ASP A 89 -11.70 -1.16 14.96
N ILE A 90 -11.22 -0.01 15.41
CA ILE A 90 -10.98 1.15 14.54
C ILE A 90 -9.88 0.84 13.52
N VAL A 91 -8.78 0.22 13.95
CA VAL A 91 -7.69 -0.19 13.05
C VAL A 91 -8.21 -1.10 11.95
N GLN A 92 -9.01 -2.10 12.31
CA GLN A 92 -9.60 -3.02 11.34
C GLN A 92 -10.51 -2.31 10.35
N MET A 93 -11.40 -1.44 10.82
CA MET A 93 -12.30 -0.67 9.96
C MET A 93 -11.51 0.21 8.97
N ILE A 94 -10.49 0.91 9.45
CA ILE A 94 -9.72 1.83 8.63
C ILE A 94 -8.86 1.07 7.62
N LEU A 95 -8.11 0.06 8.05
CA LEU A 95 -7.24 -0.68 7.13
C LEU A 95 -8.03 -1.48 6.10
N CYS A 96 -9.03 -2.23 6.53
CA CYS A 96 -9.78 -3.12 5.65
C CYS A 96 -10.87 -2.41 4.86
N GLY A 97 -11.53 -1.43 5.46
CA GLY A 97 -12.62 -0.70 4.83
C GLY A 97 -12.16 0.49 4.02
N LYS A 98 -11.48 1.42 4.65
CA LYS A 98 -11.12 2.69 4.02
C LYS A 98 -9.87 2.58 3.15
N VAL A 99 -8.73 2.23 3.74
CA VAL A 99 -7.44 2.25 3.04
C VAL A 99 -7.40 1.21 1.93
N ASN A 100 -7.74 -0.03 2.24
CA ASN A 100 -7.75 -1.11 1.26
C ASN A 100 -8.67 -0.80 0.07
N LYS A 101 -9.90 -0.39 0.33
CA LYS A 101 -10.86 -0.13 -0.73
C LYS A 101 -10.53 1.11 -1.55
N ASN A 102 -9.91 2.13 -0.96
CA ASN A 102 -9.41 3.27 -1.71
C ASN A 102 -8.30 2.85 -2.68
N LEU A 103 -7.39 1.97 -2.26
CA LEU A 103 -6.33 1.46 -3.13
C LEU A 103 -6.90 0.61 -4.27
N VAL A 104 -7.83 -0.27 -3.96
CA VAL A 104 -8.46 -1.14 -4.97
C VAL A 104 -9.21 -0.34 -6.04
N SER A 105 -9.78 0.80 -5.68
CA SER A 105 -10.58 1.61 -6.60
C SER A 105 -9.78 2.63 -7.43
N LEU A 106 -8.47 2.68 -7.26
CA LEU A 106 -7.61 3.58 -8.05
C LEU A 106 -7.40 3.11 -9.49
#